data_4c5a2a98785ed8e3bd86bdbb0c6a4129
#
_entry.id   4c5a2a98785ed8e3bd86bdbb0c6a4129
#
_cell.length_a   1.000
_cell.length_b   1.000
_cell.length_c   1.000
_cell.angle_alpha   90.00
_cell.angle_beta   90.00
_cell.angle_gamma   90.00
#
_symmetry.space_group_name_H-M   'P 1'
#
loop_
_entity.id
_entity.type
_entity.pdbx_description
1 polymer ?
#
loop_
_entity_poly.entity_id
_entity_poly.type
_entity_poly.pdbx_seq_one_letter_code
_entity_poly.pdbx_strand_id
1 'polypeptide(L)'
;MRILLIADIHANWPALAAIQERFDACLFLGDAVDYAADPAPCIEWLRRFATVAVRGNHDHSLAQRVRVRPVGTFRRISAALRPHHYRVLSDEQLTWLAELPVQRYVQLDGYRFLLLHATPRDPLDEYLEADAEQWRQRLEGVQADFLCVGHTHGPMHLQLGAVQVVNPGSVGQPRDGDPRASYVVIEDGRVEFRRVAYDVERTVCQLREAGLESEVLAAAEGVLRSG
;
A
#
# COMPACT_ATOMS: atom_id res chain seq x y z
N MET A 1 16.54 14.17 8.08
CA MET A 1 15.23 13.60 8.52
C MET A 1 15.09 12.20 7.94
N ARG A 2 14.62 11.24 8.76
CA ARG A 2 14.44 9.84 8.35
C ARG A 2 12.96 9.59 8.03
N ILE A 3 12.63 9.36 6.78
CA ILE A 3 11.25 9.24 6.29
C ILE A 3 10.98 7.78 5.92
N LEU A 4 9.98 7.18 6.57
CA LEU A 4 9.47 5.87 6.22
C LEU A 4 8.41 6.01 5.12
N LEU A 5 8.56 5.28 4.01
CA LEU A 5 7.62 5.24 2.90
C LEU A 5 7.05 3.82 2.77
N ILE A 6 5.74 3.68 2.89
CA ILE A 6 5.01 2.41 2.85
C ILE A 6 3.77 2.47 1.96
N ALA A 7 3.41 1.35 1.36
CA ALA A 7 2.23 1.17 0.52
C ALA A 7 1.66 -0.24 0.65
N ASP A 8 0.43 -0.42 0.22
CA ASP A 8 -0.15 -1.74 -0.06
C ASP A 8 -0.04 -2.69 1.15
N ILE A 9 -0.55 -2.23 2.32
CA ILE A 9 -0.53 -2.98 3.58
C ILE A 9 -1.52 -4.14 3.53
N HIS A 10 -2.64 -3.93 2.87
CA HIS A 10 -3.65 -4.97 2.60
C HIS A 10 -4.07 -5.78 3.83
N ALA A 11 -4.43 -5.09 4.91
CA ALA A 11 -4.93 -5.70 6.15
C ALA A 11 -3.97 -6.76 6.74
N ASN A 12 -2.69 -6.74 6.36
CA ASN A 12 -1.66 -7.67 6.83
C ASN A 12 -0.94 -7.08 8.05
N TRP A 13 -1.60 -7.14 9.20
CA TRP A 13 -1.04 -6.63 10.44
C TRP A 13 0.30 -7.29 10.83
N PRO A 14 0.49 -8.64 10.72
CA PRO A 14 1.78 -9.26 10.99
C PRO A 14 2.94 -8.65 10.18
N ALA A 15 2.69 -8.31 8.91
CA ALA A 15 3.69 -7.69 8.04
C ALA A 15 4.00 -6.25 8.46
N LEU A 16 2.97 -5.43 8.70
CA LEU A 16 3.16 -4.05 9.16
C LEU A 16 3.85 -3.99 10.53
N ALA A 17 3.45 -4.83 11.47
CA ALA A 17 4.01 -4.87 12.82
C ALA A 17 5.49 -5.33 12.85
N ALA A 18 5.95 -6.04 11.81
CA ALA A 18 7.35 -6.46 11.68
C ALA A 18 8.28 -5.30 11.33
N ILE A 19 7.77 -4.18 10.82
CA ILE A 19 8.58 -2.99 10.50
C ILE A 19 8.94 -2.28 11.80
N GLN A 20 10.18 -2.46 12.26
CA GLN A 20 10.72 -1.88 13.50
C GLN A 20 11.66 -0.69 13.23
N GLU A 21 11.42 0.03 12.12
CA GLU A 21 12.21 1.20 11.76
C GLU A 21 11.96 2.37 12.71
N ARG A 22 13.02 3.14 12.97
CA ARG A 22 12.90 4.47 13.57
C ARG A 22 12.70 5.47 12.43
N PHE A 23 11.74 6.36 12.57
CA PHE A 23 11.47 7.40 11.59
C PHE A 23 10.98 8.68 12.27
N ASP A 24 11.23 9.80 11.59
CA ASP A 24 10.74 11.12 11.99
C ASP A 24 9.41 11.45 11.32
N ALA A 25 9.19 10.88 10.12
CA ALA A 25 7.94 11.00 9.36
C ALA A 25 7.60 9.67 8.65
N CYS A 26 6.30 9.38 8.51
CA CYS A 26 5.80 8.22 7.77
C CYS A 26 4.85 8.69 6.67
N LEU A 27 5.11 8.28 5.44
CA LEU A 27 4.31 8.54 4.25
C LEU A 27 3.62 7.24 3.81
N PHE A 28 2.29 7.23 3.81
CA PHE A 28 1.48 6.09 3.40
C PHE A 28 0.82 6.36 2.04
N LEU A 29 1.03 5.44 1.10
CA LEU A 29 0.64 5.59 -0.30
C LEU A 29 -0.65 4.85 -0.70
N GLY A 30 -1.45 4.45 0.28
CA GLY A 30 -2.75 3.80 0.04
C GLY A 30 -2.74 2.28 0.13
N ASP A 31 -3.94 1.72 0.05
CA ASP A 31 -4.28 0.32 0.17
C ASP A 31 -3.95 -0.29 1.55
N ALA A 32 -4.67 0.24 2.57
CA ALA A 32 -4.66 -0.30 3.92
C ALA A 32 -5.46 -1.60 4.05
N VAL A 33 -6.45 -1.84 3.17
CA VAL A 33 -7.47 -2.89 3.30
C VAL A 33 -7.43 -3.93 2.17
N ASP A 34 -8.27 -4.95 2.26
CA ASP A 34 -8.37 -6.13 1.39
C ASP A 34 -7.18 -7.10 1.52
N TYR A 35 -7.25 -8.23 0.85
CA TYR A 35 -6.31 -9.35 0.67
C TYR A 35 -5.89 -10.10 1.94
N ALA A 36 -5.78 -9.46 3.12
CA ALA A 36 -5.67 -10.15 4.40
C ALA A 36 -6.83 -9.78 5.35
N ALA A 37 -6.81 -10.30 6.59
CA ALA A 37 -8.02 -10.33 7.42
C ALA A 37 -7.99 -9.38 8.63
N ASP A 38 -6.92 -8.60 8.83
CA ASP A 38 -6.75 -7.79 10.04
C ASP A 38 -6.59 -6.29 9.75
N PRO A 39 -7.64 -5.62 9.17
CA PRO A 39 -7.56 -4.23 8.76
C PRO A 39 -7.57 -3.24 9.94
N ALA A 40 -8.26 -3.56 11.03
CA ALA A 40 -8.46 -2.61 12.12
C ALA A 40 -7.15 -2.15 12.78
N PRO A 41 -6.22 -3.03 13.21
CA PRO A 41 -4.94 -2.60 13.77
C PRO A 41 -4.05 -1.90 12.75
N CYS A 42 -4.14 -2.24 11.45
CA CYS A 42 -3.42 -1.53 10.39
C CYS A 42 -3.88 -0.07 10.31
N ILE A 43 -5.19 0.18 10.31
CA ILE A 43 -5.76 1.53 10.27
C ILE A 43 -5.41 2.30 11.53
N GLU A 44 -5.50 1.70 12.72
CA GLU A 44 -5.12 2.36 13.97
C GLU A 44 -3.63 2.74 13.99
N TRP A 45 -2.77 1.87 13.48
CA TRP A 45 -1.36 2.18 13.34
C TRP A 45 -1.14 3.38 12.40
N LEU A 46 -1.80 3.39 11.23
CA LEU A 46 -1.71 4.50 10.28
C LEU A 46 -2.24 5.82 10.87
N ARG A 47 -3.37 5.80 11.55
CA ARG A 47 -3.94 6.98 12.23
C ARG A 47 -2.99 7.57 13.27
N ARG A 48 -2.20 6.73 13.91
CA ARG A 48 -1.25 7.15 14.94
C ARG A 48 0.08 7.63 14.39
N PHE A 49 0.59 7.00 13.34
CA PHE A 49 1.98 7.16 12.92
C PHE A 49 2.16 7.77 11.52
N ALA A 50 1.18 7.71 10.64
CA ALA A 50 1.30 8.32 9.31
C ALA A 50 1.28 9.86 9.44
N THR A 51 2.36 10.48 9.01
CA THR A 51 2.46 11.95 8.92
C THR A 51 1.62 12.47 7.77
N VAL A 52 1.62 11.74 6.65
CA VAL A 52 0.78 11.98 5.47
C VAL A 52 0.30 10.64 4.95
N ALA A 53 -0.98 10.55 4.64
CA ALA A 53 -1.60 9.38 4.03
C ALA A 53 -2.43 9.79 2.82
N VAL A 54 -2.42 8.95 1.79
CA VAL A 54 -3.31 9.04 0.63
C VAL A 54 -4.12 7.76 0.51
N ARG A 55 -5.22 7.81 -0.23
CA ARG A 55 -6.15 6.72 -0.44
C ARG A 55 -5.77 5.89 -1.65
N GLY A 56 -5.72 4.55 -1.51
CA GLY A 56 -5.63 3.63 -2.62
C GLY A 56 -6.99 3.24 -3.19
N ASN A 57 -6.99 2.47 -4.27
CA ASN A 57 -8.21 2.01 -4.94
C ASN A 57 -9.01 1.01 -4.10
N HIS A 58 -8.34 0.18 -3.29
CA HIS A 58 -9.01 -0.72 -2.34
C HIS A 58 -9.65 0.05 -1.18
N ASP A 59 -8.97 1.03 -0.61
CA ASP A 59 -9.51 1.92 0.41
C ASP A 59 -10.73 2.68 -0.13
N HIS A 60 -10.61 3.25 -1.34
CA HIS A 60 -11.69 3.95 -2.00
C HIS A 60 -12.91 3.04 -2.18
N SER A 61 -12.70 1.87 -2.76
CA SER A 61 -13.82 0.99 -3.09
C SER A 61 -14.49 0.37 -1.85
N LEU A 62 -13.74 0.14 -0.75
CA LEU A 62 -14.32 -0.30 0.51
C LEU A 62 -15.11 0.83 1.17
N ALA A 63 -14.53 2.01 1.33
CA ALA A 63 -15.17 3.16 1.98
C ALA A 63 -16.43 3.61 1.24
N GLN A 64 -16.43 3.59 -0.10
CA GLN A 64 -17.58 3.95 -0.94
C GLN A 64 -18.56 2.78 -1.17
N ARG A 65 -18.33 1.61 -0.54
CA ARG A 65 -19.15 0.40 -0.71
C ARG A 65 -19.29 -0.05 -2.18
N VAL A 66 -18.26 0.19 -2.99
CA VAL A 66 -18.25 -0.23 -4.39
C VAL A 66 -18.15 -1.77 -4.45
N ARG A 67 -19.06 -2.38 -5.21
CA ARG A 67 -19.11 -3.84 -5.34
C ARG A 67 -17.91 -4.37 -6.13
N VAL A 68 -17.13 -5.27 -5.53
CA VAL A 68 -16.05 -5.97 -6.22
C VAL A 68 -16.64 -7.09 -7.09
N ARG A 69 -16.32 -7.09 -8.39
CA ARG A 69 -16.65 -8.21 -9.29
C ARG A 69 -15.54 -9.26 -9.16
N PRO A 70 -15.87 -10.52 -8.76
CA PRO A 70 -14.87 -11.55 -8.45
C PRO A 70 -14.28 -12.20 -9.71
N VAL A 71 -13.61 -11.41 -10.56
CA VAL A 71 -12.96 -11.87 -11.79
C VAL A 71 -11.45 -11.96 -11.56
N GLY A 72 -10.87 -13.15 -11.73
CA GLY A 72 -9.47 -13.44 -11.46
C GLY A 72 -9.16 -13.59 -9.96
N THR A 73 -7.96 -14.04 -9.65
CA THR A 73 -7.54 -14.44 -8.30
C THR A 73 -7.66 -13.30 -7.29
N PHE A 74 -7.04 -12.17 -7.56
CA PHE A 74 -6.98 -11.06 -6.60
C PHE A 74 -8.37 -10.47 -6.29
N ARG A 75 -9.22 -10.26 -7.32
CA ARG A 75 -10.57 -9.72 -7.09
C ARG A 75 -11.48 -10.74 -6.38
N ARG A 76 -11.25 -12.04 -6.52
CA ARG A 76 -11.98 -13.08 -5.77
C ARG A 76 -11.62 -13.02 -4.28
N ILE A 77 -10.34 -12.88 -3.94
CA ILE A 77 -9.88 -12.74 -2.56
C ILE A 77 -10.47 -11.46 -1.94
N SER A 78 -10.35 -10.33 -2.61
CA SER A 78 -10.91 -9.05 -2.15
C SER A 78 -12.43 -9.14 -1.92
N ALA A 79 -13.19 -9.67 -2.90
CA ALA A 79 -14.64 -9.82 -2.78
C ALA A 79 -15.06 -10.71 -1.60
N ALA A 80 -14.30 -11.78 -1.33
CA ALA A 80 -14.58 -12.71 -0.22
C ALA A 80 -14.30 -12.08 1.16
N LEU A 81 -13.31 -11.18 1.25
CA LEU A 81 -12.93 -10.51 2.51
C LEU A 81 -13.79 -9.29 2.84
N ARG A 82 -14.45 -8.67 1.86
CA ARG A 82 -15.26 -7.45 2.09
C ARG A 82 -16.30 -7.60 3.21
N PRO A 83 -17.10 -8.70 3.29
CA PRO A 83 -18.04 -8.89 4.39
C PRO A 83 -17.36 -8.99 5.76
N HIS A 84 -16.16 -9.58 5.83
CA HIS A 84 -15.36 -9.63 7.04
C HIS A 84 -14.89 -8.23 7.45
N HIS A 85 -14.31 -7.45 6.52
CA HIS A 85 -13.86 -6.09 6.79
C HIS A 85 -14.98 -5.19 7.30
N TYR A 86 -16.17 -5.21 6.68
CA TYR A 86 -17.34 -4.46 7.18
C TYR A 86 -17.82 -4.89 8.56
N ARG A 87 -17.50 -6.10 9.00
CA ARG A 87 -17.87 -6.62 10.32
C ARG A 87 -16.88 -6.22 11.41
N VAL A 88 -15.58 -6.08 11.07
CA VAL A 88 -14.51 -5.80 12.04
C VAL A 88 -14.09 -4.34 12.09
N LEU A 89 -14.35 -3.55 11.06
CA LEU A 89 -14.07 -2.12 11.03
C LEU A 89 -15.20 -1.31 11.68
N SER A 90 -14.85 -0.35 12.49
CA SER A 90 -15.79 0.64 13.02
C SER A 90 -16.19 1.66 11.97
N ASP A 91 -17.33 2.35 12.19
CA ASP A 91 -17.77 3.45 11.33
C ASP A 91 -16.73 4.59 11.30
N GLU A 92 -16.03 4.82 12.40
CA GLU A 92 -14.96 5.82 12.48
C GLU A 92 -13.76 5.45 11.58
N GLN A 93 -13.37 4.17 11.54
CA GLN A 93 -12.30 3.68 10.66
C GLN A 93 -12.72 3.74 9.19
N LEU A 94 -13.95 3.41 8.87
CA LEU A 94 -14.50 3.55 7.51
C LEU A 94 -14.56 5.01 7.07
N THR A 95 -14.94 5.92 7.97
CA THR A 95 -14.95 7.37 7.72
C THR A 95 -13.54 7.88 7.47
N TRP A 96 -12.57 7.48 8.27
CA TRP A 96 -11.18 7.84 8.07
C TRP A 96 -10.65 7.44 6.70
N LEU A 97 -10.91 6.21 6.24
CA LEU A 97 -10.58 5.77 4.88
C LEU A 97 -11.26 6.62 3.79
N ALA A 98 -12.52 6.99 4.01
CA ALA A 98 -13.29 7.83 3.08
C ALA A 98 -12.77 9.27 2.98
N GLU A 99 -12.15 9.79 4.03
CA GLU A 99 -11.61 11.15 4.10
C GLU A 99 -10.17 11.27 3.58
N LEU A 100 -9.45 10.16 3.41
CA LEU A 100 -8.11 10.20 2.84
C LEU A 100 -8.12 10.87 1.46
N PRO A 101 -7.23 11.83 1.18
CA PRO A 101 -7.11 12.44 -0.15
C PRO A 101 -6.57 11.43 -1.17
N VAL A 102 -6.90 11.60 -2.45
CA VAL A 102 -6.35 10.76 -3.54
C VAL A 102 -4.92 11.13 -3.90
N GLN A 103 -4.51 12.37 -3.59
CA GLN A 103 -3.14 12.84 -3.76
C GLN A 103 -2.81 13.94 -2.74
N ARG A 104 -1.54 14.08 -2.40
CA ARG A 104 -1.08 15.11 -1.46
C ARG A 104 0.33 15.58 -1.79
N TYR A 105 0.51 16.91 -1.83
CA TYR A 105 1.84 17.50 -1.77
C TYR A 105 2.23 17.77 -0.31
N VAL A 106 3.49 17.49 0.01
CA VAL A 106 4.08 17.83 1.32
C VAL A 106 5.54 18.22 1.14
N GLN A 107 6.02 19.14 1.98
CA GLN A 107 7.43 19.51 2.03
C GLN A 107 8.03 18.95 3.34
N LEU A 108 9.04 18.11 3.20
CA LEU A 108 9.77 17.49 4.31
C LEU A 108 11.27 17.54 4.00
N ASP A 109 12.08 17.90 4.98
CA ASP A 109 13.54 17.90 4.89
C ASP A 109 14.11 18.68 3.69
N GLY A 110 13.43 19.77 3.29
CA GLY A 110 13.79 20.59 2.15
C GLY A 110 13.33 20.06 0.78
N TYR A 111 12.79 18.83 0.70
CA TYR A 111 12.27 18.23 -0.53
C TYR A 111 10.74 18.35 -0.61
N ARG A 112 10.25 18.49 -1.84
CA ARG A 112 8.81 18.44 -2.16
C ARG A 112 8.42 17.03 -2.61
N PHE A 113 7.52 16.42 -1.88
CA PHE A 113 6.95 15.11 -2.19
C PHE A 113 5.55 15.28 -2.78
N LEU A 114 5.25 14.55 -3.86
CA LEU A 114 3.90 14.27 -4.31
C LEU A 114 3.58 12.81 -3.99
N LEU A 115 2.55 12.59 -3.18
CA LEU A 115 2.04 11.28 -2.84
C LEU A 115 0.75 11.02 -3.60
N LEU A 116 0.64 9.85 -4.20
CA LEU A 116 -0.59 9.30 -4.76
C LEU A 116 -0.44 7.77 -4.86
N HIS A 117 -1.55 7.06 -5.09
CA HIS A 117 -1.48 5.61 -5.08
C HIS A 117 -0.95 5.01 -6.38
N ALA A 118 -1.43 5.47 -7.55
CA ALA A 118 -1.06 4.91 -8.85
C ALA A 118 -0.23 5.88 -9.70
N THR A 119 -0.83 6.72 -10.55
CA THR A 119 -0.09 7.69 -11.38
C THR A 119 -0.71 9.08 -11.35
N PRO A 120 0.03 10.14 -11.77
CA PRO A 120 -0.56 11.49 -11.86
C PRO A 120 -1.74 11.59 -12.85
N ARG A 121 -1.81 10.72 -13.87
CA ARG A 121 -2.92 10.67 -14.84
C ARG A 121 -4.17 10.05 -14.25
N ASP A 122 -4.01 8.97 -13.49
CA ASP A 122 -5.07 8.29 -12.75
C ASP A 122 -4.52 7.90 -11.37
N PRO A 123 -4.80 8.71 -10.34
CA PRO A 123 -4.21 8.51 -9.02
C PRO A 123 -4.62 7.22 -8.29
N LEU A 124 -5.63 6.49 -8.79
CA LEU A 124 -6.17 5.30 -8.13
C LEU A 124 -5.91 3.99 -8.88
N ASP A 125 -6.07 3.95 -10.20
CA ASP A 125 -6.23 2.67 -10.92
C ASP A 125 -5.23 2.44 -12.08
N GLU A 126 -4.48 3.44 -12.55
CA GLU A 126 -3.52 3.23 -13.63
C GLU A 126 -2.37 2.32 -13.19
N TYR A 127 -2.29 1.14 -13.80
CA TYR A 127 -1.22 0.19 -13.57
C TYR A 127 -0.02 0.51 -14.49
N LEU A 128 1.08 1.01 -13.91
CA LEU A 128 2.27 1.38 -14.64
C LEU A 128 3.53 0.83 -13.94
N GLU A 129 4.19 -0.10 -14.61
CA GLU A 129 5.45 -0.69 -14.15
C GLU A 129 6.64 0.23 -14.39
N ALA A 130 7.88 -0.26 -14.19
CA ALA A 130 9.11 0.50 -14.31
C ALA A 130 9.49 0.81 -15.77
N ASP A 131 8.66 1.56 -16.48
CA ASP A 131 8.90 2.07 -17.83
C ASP A 131 9.22 3.56 -17.79
N ALA A 132 10.51 3.89 -17.90
CA ALA A 132 11.01 5.27 -17.78
C ALA A 132 10.38 6.23 -18.81
N GLU A 133 10.04 5.77 -20.02
CA GLU A 133 9.46 6.63 -21.06
C GLU A 133 8.00 6.96 -20.73
N GLN A 134 7.23 5.98 -20.33
CA GLN A 134 5.85 6.20 -19.89
C GLN A 134 5.81 7.07 -18.63
N TRP A 135 6.71 6.86 -17.66
CA TRP A 135 6.78 7.71 -16.47
C TRP A 135 7.14 9.16 -16.80
N ARG A 136 8.04 9.44 -17.78
CA ARG A 136 8.30 10.82 -18.22
C ARG A 136 7.02 11.53 -18.68
N GLN A 137 6.16 10.84 -19.42
CA GLN A 137 4.88 11.40 -19.87
C GLN A 137 3.92 11.67 -18.70
N ARG A 138 3.99 10.86 -17.62
CA ARG A 138 3.17 11.06 -16.40
C ARG A 138 3.68 12.19 -15.51
N LEU A 139 4.93 12.59 -15.68
CA LEU A 139 5.54 13.68 -14.93
C LEU A 139 5.25 15.07 -15.52
N GLU A 140 4.57 15.17 -16.66
CA GLU A 140 4.25 16.46 -17.25
C GLU A 140 3.40 17.31 -16.28
N GLY A 141 3.91 18.50 -15.93
CA GLY A 141 3.28 19.40 -14.96
C GLY A 141 3.51 19.05 -13.48
N VAL A 142 4.15 17.94 -13.16
CA VAL A 142 4.48 17.57 -11.77
C VAL A 142 5.61 18.47 -11.26
N GLN A 143 5.37 19.13 -10.12
CA GLN A 143 6.34 19.98 -9.44
C GLN A 143 6.71 19.37 -8.09
N ALA A 144 7.54 18.34 -8.12
CA ALA A 144 8.03 17.65 -6.94
C ALA A 144 9.47 17.16 -7.14
N ASP A 145 10.21 16.96 -6.05
CA ASP A 145 11.51 16.29 -6.07
C ASP A 145 11.31 14.76 -6.02
N PHE A 146 10.27 14.33 -5.29
CA PHE A 146 9.85 12.93 -5.17
C PHE A 146 8.39 12.75 -5.59
N LEU A 147 8.12 11.85 -6.53
CA LEU A 147 6.82 11.28 -6.80
C LEU A 147 6.78 9.89 -6.15
N CYS A 148 5.94 9.75 -5.11
CA CYS A 148 5.82 8.50 -4.34
C CYS A 148 4.51 7.78 -4.71
N VAL A 149 4.61 6.53 -5.14
CA VAL A 149 3.50 5.70 -5.66
C VAL A 149 3.52 4.29 -5.06
N GLY A 150 2.41 3.56 -5.17
CA GLY A 150 2.25 2.15 -4.77
C GLY A 150 1.61 1.31 -5.89
N HIS A 151 0.50 0.62 -5.59
CA HIS A 151 -0.44 -0.05 -6.50
C HIS A 151 0.09 -1.27 -7.25
N THR A 152 1.30 -1.23 -7.82
CA THR A 152 1.87 -2.36 -8.56
C THR A 152 2.45 -3.44 -7.66
N HIS A 153 2.69 -3.14 -6.39
CA HIS A 153 3.36 -3.96 -5.38
C HIS A 153 4.83 -4.32 -5.72
N GLY A 154 5.36 -3.78 -6.82
CA GLY A 154 6.75 -3.97 -7.25
C GLY A 154 7.62 -2.77 -6.83
N PRO A 155 8.74 -3.01 -6.11
CA PRO A 155 9.68 -1.93 -5.79
C PRO A 155 10.23 -1.27 -7.04
N MET A 156 10.23 0.06 -7.07
CA MET A 156 10.74 0.82 -8.21
C MET A 156 11.39 2.12 -7.76
N HIS A 157 12.54 2.45 -8.38
CA HIS A 157 13.16 3.77 -8.25
C HIS A 157 13.67 4.23 -9.63
N LEU A 158 13.10 5.31 -10.13
CA LEU A 158 13.50 5.92 -11.40
C LEU A 158 13.92 7.37 -11.16
N GLN A 159 15.13 7.73 -11.60
CA GLN A 159 15.59 9.11 -11.64
C GLN A 159 15.23 9.70 -13.02
N LEU A 160 14.27 10.59 -13.10
CA LEU A 160 13.78 11.18 -14.34
C LEU A 160 13.95 12.71 -14.32
N GLY A 161 15.10 13.17 -14.78
CA GLY A 161 15.50 14.56 -14.63
C GLY A 161 15.69 14.95 -13.17
N ALA A 162 14.96 15.98 -12.71
CA ALA A 162 15.01 16.42 -11.32
C ALA A 162 14.07 15.61 -10.39
N VAL A 163 13.15 14.79 -10.94
CA VAL A 163 12.16 14.05 -10.17
C VAL A 163 12.61 12.60 -9.94
N GLN A 164 12.51 12.15 -8.71
CA GLN A 164 12.65 10.74 -8.35
C GLN A 164 11.25 10.10 -8.22
N VAL A 165 10.97 9.07 -9.02
CA VAL A 165 9.74 8.26 -8.89
C VAL A 165 10.08 7.06 -8.02
N VAL A 166 9.37 6.89 -6.91
CA VAL A 166 9.64 5.85 -5.92
C VAL A 166 8.38 5.07 -5.61
N ASN A 167 8.44 3.74 -5.80
CA ASN A 167 7.44 2.80 -5.29
C ASN A 167 8.12 1.90 -4.26
N PRO A 168 7.68 1.87 -3.00
CA PRO A 168 8.34 1.06 -1.97
C PRO A 168 8.07 -0.45 -2.12
N GLY A 169 7.25 -0.87 -3.09
CA GLY A 169 6.67 -2.19 -3.12
C GLY A 169 5.51 -2.30 -2.15
N SER A 170 5.14 -3.52 -1.78
CA SER A 170 4.03 -3.78 -0.87
C SER A 170 4.52 -4.26 0.50
N VAL A 171 3.91 -3.73 1.56
CA VAL A 171 4.10 -4.24 2.93
C VAL A 171 3.40 -5.58 3.09
N GLY A 172 2.15 -5.68 2.66
CA GLY A 172 1.28 -6.82 2.98
C GLY A 172 1.19 -7.90 1.91
N GLN A 173 1.50 -7.57 0.65
CA GLN A 173 1.36 -8.50 -0.48
C GLN A 173 2.38 -8.17 -1.58
N PRO A 174 3.68 -8.37 -1.39
CA PRO A 174 4.68 -8.25 -2.45
C PRO A 174 4.34 -9.11 -3.68
N ARG A 175 4.80 -8.69 -4.87
CA ARG A 175 4.55 -9.39 -6.14
C ARG A 175 5.80 -9.47 -7.01
N ASP A 176 6.95 -9.60 -6.37
CA ASP A 176 8.27 -9.63 -7.03
C ASP A 176 9.09 -10.88 -6.67
N GLY A 177 8.42 -11.92 -6.12
CA GLY A 177 9.02 -13.21 -5.77
C GLY A 177 9.72 -13.22 -4.42
N ASP A 178 9.56 -12.18 -3.61
CA ASP A 178 10.08 -12.11 -2.24
C ASP A 178 8.95 -11.80 -1.25
N PRO A 179 8.48 -12.77 -0.44
CA PRO A 179 7.32 -12.62 0.44
C PRO A 179 7.55 -11.68 1.63
N ARG A 180 8.78 -11.20 1.85
CA ARG A 180 9.09 -10.27 2.95
C ARG A 180 8.45 -8.91 2.70
N ALA A 181 7.90 -8.29 3.75
CA ALA A 181 7.34 -6.94 3.68
C ALA A 181 8.36 -5.95 3.12
N SER A 182 7.95 -5.21 2.08
CA SER A 182 8.78 -4.23 1.38
C SER A 182 8.42 -2.81 1.83
N TYR A 183 9.43 -1.99 2.04
CA TYR A 183 9.30 -0.58 2.35
C TYR A 183 10.55 0.20 1.96
N VAL A 184 10.47 1.52 2.01
CA VAL A 184 11.59 2.41 1.71
C VAL A 184 11.87 3.32 2.90
N VAL A 185 13.14 3.61 3.12
CA VAL A 185 13.60 4.69 3.98
C VAL A 185 14.26 5.76 3.11
N ILE A 186 13.83 7.01 3.27
CA ILE A 186 14.46 8.17 2.62
C ILE A 186 15.16 8.97 3.71
N GLU A 187 16.46 9.19 3.54
CA GLU A 187 17.28 9.97 4.48
C GLU A 187 18.26 10.84 3.67
N ASP A 188 18.28 12.15 3.93
CA ASP A 188 19.11 13.12 3.19
C ASP A 188 18.96 13.01 1.65
N GLY A 189 17.73 12.76 1.18
CA GLY A 189 17.40 12.57 -0.23
C GLY A 189 17.81 11.23 -0.85
N ARG A 190 18.38 10.31 -0.06
CA ARG A 190 18.76 8.96 -0.51
C ARG A 190 17.63 7.98 -0.26
N VAL A 191 17.31 7.20 -1.28
CA VAL A 191 16.27 6.17 -1.26
C VAL A 191 16.91 4.83 -0.94
N GLU A 192 16.49 4.17 0.13
CA GLU A 192 16.98 2.86 0.54
C GLU A 192 15.81 1.88 0.65
N PHE A 193 15.81 0.84 -0.17
CA PHE A 193 14.85 -0.27 -0.11
C PHE A 193 15.17 -1.21 1.04
N ARG A 194 14.17 -1.58 1.78
CA ARG A 194 14.24 -2.48 2.93
C ARG A 194 13.24 -3.61 2.80
N ARG A 195 13.62 -4.76 3.38
CA ARG A 195 12.76 -5.93 3.48
C ARG A 195 12.83 -6.49 4.89
N VAL A 196 11.68 -6.87 5.42
CA VAL A 196 11.60 -7.54 6.72
C VAL A 196 10.75 -8.79 6.63
N ALA A 197 11.26 -9.89 7.17
CA ALA A 197 10.50 -11.13 7.32
C ALA A 197 9.42 -10.97 8.39
N TYR A 198 8.26 -11.54 8.16
CA TYR A 198 7.15 -11.57 9.11
C TYR A 198 6.55 -12.98 9.22
N ASP A 199 5.68 -13.18 10.16
CA ASP A 199 4.99 -14.45 10.36
C ASP A 199 3.84 -14.61 9.37
N VAL A 200 4.13 -15.16 8.18
CA VAL A 200 3.16 -15.46 7.12
C VAL A 200 2.09 -16.43 7.62
N GLU A 201 2.47 -17.43 8.45
CA GLU A 201 1.51 -18.40 8.98
C GLU A 201 0.47 -17.76 9.90
N ARG A 202 0.86 -16.70 10.61
CA ARG A 202 -0.08 -15.91 11.40
C ARG A 202 -1.13 -15.24 10.52
N THR A 203 -0.71 -14.65 9.38
CA THR A 203 -1.65 -14.05 8.41
C THR A 203 -2.57 -15.10 7.80
N VAL A 204 -2.04 -16.27 7.47
CA VAL A 204 -2.82 -17.41 6.95
C VAL A 204 -3.84 -17.89 7.98
N CYS A 205 -3.45 -17.98 9.26
CA CYS A 205 -4.39 -18.31 10.35
C CYS A 205 -5.55 -17.32 10.43
N GLN A 206 -5.27 -16.02 10.36
CA GLN A 206 -6.29 -14.97 10.37
C GLN A 206 -7.26 -15.08 9.17
N LEU A 207 -6.77 -15.45 7.98
CA LEU A 207 -7.61 -15.72 6.82
C LEU A 207 -8.54 -16.91 7.02
N ARG A 208 -8.08 -17.98 7.67
CA ARG A 208 -8.92 -19.14 8.04
C ARG A 208 -9.99 -18.76 9.05
N GLU A 209 -9.63 -18.00 10.06
CA GLU A 209 -10.55 -17.48 11.09
C GLU A 209 -11.61 -16.53 10.50
N ALA A 210 -11.28 -15.79 9.43
CA ALA A 210 -12.21 -14.94 8.69
C ALA A 210 -13.28 -15.72 7.92
N GLY A 211 -13.10 -17.05 7.74
CA GLY A 211 -14.08 -17.96 7.15
C GLY A 211 -14.11 -17.96 5.62
N LEU A 212 -12.95 -17.77 4.96
CA LEU A 212 -12.85 -17.87 3.51
C LEU A 212 -13.12 -19.31 3.04
N GLU A 213 -13.78 -19.45 1.89
CA GLU A 213 -13.92 -20.72 1.21
C GLU A 213 -12.55 -21.31 0.85
N SER A 214 -12.43 -22.64 0.87
CA SER A 214 -11.15 -23.34 0.75
C SER A 214 -10.35 -22.97 -0.51
N GLU A 215 -11.01 -22.76 -1.65
CA GLU A 215 -10.35 -22.37 -2.90
C GLU A 215 -9.76 -20.95 -2.82
N VAL A 216 -10.51 -20.01 -2.25
CA VAL A 216 -10.07 -18.62 -2.08
C VAL A 216 -8.95 -18.53 -1.06
N LEU A 217 -9.07 -19.31 0.04
CA LEU A 217 -8.02 -19.40 1.04
C LEU A 217 -6.72 -19.93 0.46
N ALA A 218 -6.75 -21.04 -0.30
CA ALA A 218 -5.57 -21.60 -0.93
C ALA A 218 -4.91 -20.61 -1.91
N ALA A 219 -5.72 -19.84 -2.64
CA ALA A 219 -5.21 -18.80 -3.53
C ALA A 219 -4.52 -17.66 -2.75
N ALA A 220 -5.12 -17.21 -1.64
CA ALA A 220 -4.55 -16.18 -0.78
C ALA A 220 -3.25 -16.65 -0.11
N GLU A 221 -3.20 -17.90 0.39
CA GLU A 221 -1.99 -18.53 0.94
C GLU A 221 -0.88 -18.59 -0.11
N GLY A 222 -1.20 -18.99 -1.34
CA GLY A 222 -0.24 -19.05 -2.44
C GLY A 222 0.41 -17.69 -2.69
N VAL A 223 -0.39 -16.62 -2.77
CA VAL A 223 0.12 -15.25 -2.98
C VAL A 223 1.00 -14.80 -1.82
N LEU A 224 0.60 -15.02 -0.57
CA LEU A 224 1.37 -14.61 0.61
C LEU A 224 2.72 -15.32 0.74
N ARG A 225 2.84 -16.53 0.23
CA ARG A 225 4.08 -17.34 0.32
C ARG A 225 5.03 -17.14 -0.85
N SER A 226 4.52 -16.72 -1.99
CA SER A 226 5.35 -16.54 -3.20
C SER A 226 5.93 -15.13 -3.32
N GLY A 227 5.25 -14.13 -2.80
CA GLY A 227 5.62 -12.74 -2.98
C GLY A 227 5.33 -12.24 -4.39
#